data_29d2566adf428e3ed21bb72752749494
#
_entry.id   29d2566adf428e3ed21bb72752749494
#
_cell.length_a   1.000
_cell.length_b   1.000
_cell.length_c   1.000
_cell.angle_alpha   90.00
_cell.angle_beta   90.00
_cell.angle_gamma   90.00
#
_symmetry.space_group_name_H-M   'P 1'
#
loop_
_entity.id
_entity.type
_entity.pdbx_description
1 polymer ?
#
loop_
_entity_poly.entity_id
_entity_poly.type
_entity_poly.pdbx_seq_one_letter_code
_entity_poly.pdbx_strand_id
1 'polypeptide(L)'
;MATKAQNNETRKVNKLRYAEYYGQQPILDGLYADSKDGRIFKNLMPLILSQKNILQAYRTMKGNKGSHTPGTDALTIENIEAMEAKALCTEVKRRLGNYQPSPVRRKEIPKPNGKTRPLGIPCIWDRLIQQCILQILEPICEAKFSAVSYTHLTLPTILL
;
A
#
# COMPACT_ATOMS: atom_id res chain seq x y z
N MET A 1 21.80 12.69 15.58
CA MET A 1 20.30 12.67 15.50
C MET A 1 19.71 13.22 14.19
N ALA A 2 20.52 13.65 13.23
CA ALA A 2 20.06 14.21 11.94
C ALA A 2 19.61 13.17 10.89
N THR A 3 20.00 11.92 11.00
CA THR A 3 19.80 10.88 9.96
C THR A 3 18.35 10.36 9.83
N LYS A 4 17.52 10.45 10.88
CA LYS A 4 16.12 9.97 10.80
C LYS A 4 15.16 10.95 10.11
N ALA A 5 15.39 12.25 10.29
CA ALA A 5 14.56 13.29 9.67
C ALA A 5 14.81 13.36 8.16
N GLN A 6 16.07 13.35 7.73
CA GLN A 6 16.45 13.31 6.31
C GLN A 6 15.93 12.06 5.57
N ASN A 7 15.93 10.88 6.22
CA ASN A 7 15.37 9.66 5.61
C ASN A 7 13.84 9.73 5.44
N ASN A 8 13.12 10.45 6.28
CA ASN A 8 11.67 10.61 6.14
C ASN A 8 11.28 11.62 5.06
N GLU A 9 12.05 12.71 4.90
CA GLU A 9 11.83 13.68 3.82
C GLU A 9 12.15 13.08 2.46
N THR A 10 13.24 12.34 2.33
CA THR A 10 13.60 11.65 1.09
C THR A 10 12.56 10.58 0.71
N ARG A 11 11.93 9.90 1.68
CA ARG A 11 10.82 8.96 1.43
C ARG A 11 9.54 9.66 0.96
N LYS A 12 9.21 10.83 1.51
CA LYS A 12 8.06 11.64 1.07
C LYS A 12 8.24 12.15 -0.36
N VAL A 13 9.40 12.68 -0.68
CA VAL A 13 9.75 13.16 -2.03
C VAL A 13 9.70 12.02 -3.06
N ASN A 14 10.16 10.83 -2.72
CA ASN A 14 10.10 9.67 -3.61
C ASN A 14 8.65 9.19 -3.88
N LYS A 15 7.75 9.24 -2.88
CA LYS A 15 6.34 8.87 -3.09
C LYS A 15 5.63 9.84 -4.04
N LEU A 16 5.79 11.14 -3.86
CA LEU A 16 5.25 12.17 -4.76
C LEU A 16 5.77 11.99 -6.18
N ARG A 17 7.07 11.80 -6.34
CA ARG A 17 7.72 11.61 -7.65
C ARG A 17 7.16 10.40 -8.42
N TYR A 18 6.77 9.32 -7.75
CA TYR A 18 6.18 8.16 -8.41
C TYR A 18 4.77 8.46 -8.92
N ALA A 19 3.95 9.17 -8.15
CA ALA A 19 2.62 9.59 -8.59
C ALA A 19 2.69 10.53 -9.81
N GLU A 20 3.61 11.48 -9.80
CA GLU A 20 3.88 12.39 -10.93
C GLU A 20 4.35 11.63 -12.17
N TYR A 21 5.30 10.69 -12.02
CA TYR A 21 5.86 9.93 -13.12
C TYR A 21 4.80 9.15 -13.93
N TYR A 22 3.80 8.59 -13.27
CA TYR A 22 2.71 7.88 -13.93
C TYR A 22 1.49 8.76 -14.26
N GLY A 23 1.54 10.06 -13.95
CA GLY A 23 0.41 10.98 -14.11
C GLY A 23 -0.77 10.62 -13.22
N GLN A 24 -0.50 10.07 -12.04
CA GLN A 24 -1.52 9.70 -11.03
C GLN A 24 -1.89 10.86 -10.12
N GLN A 25 -1.00 11.83 -9.94
CA GLN A 25 -1.20 12.92 -8.99
C GLN A 25 -2.54 13.66 -9.19
N PRO A 26 -2.91 14.11 -10.41
CA PRO A 26 -4.18 14.78 -10.60
C PRO A 26 -5.41 13.93 -10.25
N ILE A 27 -5.30 12.59 -10.42
CA ILE A 27 -6.37 11.66 -10.07
C ILE A 27 -6.51 11.56 -8.55
N LEU A 28 -5.38 11.43 -7.84
CA LEU A 28 -5.36 11.33 -6.38
C LEU A 28 -5.83 12.63 -5.72
N ASP A 29 -5.40 13.78 -6.23
CA ASP A 29 -5.83 15.10 -5.76
C ASP A 29 -7.33 15.31 -6.01
N GLY A 30 -7.85 14.88 -7.16
CA GLY A 30 -9.27 14.90 -7.48
C GLY A 30 -10.09 14.03 -6.53
N LEU A 31 -9.62 12.80 -6.21
CA LEU A 31 -10.28 11.92 -5.24
C LEU A 31 -10.31 12.54 -3.85
N TYR A 32 -9.23 13.19 -3.43
CA TYR A 32 -9.15 13.88 -2.14
C TYR A 32 -10.14 15.04 -2.08
N ALA A 33 -10.15 15.92 -3.10
CA ALA A 33 -11.05 17.07 -3.18
C ALA A 33 -12.52 16.63 -3.20
N ASP A 34 -12.88 15.69 -4.08
CA ASP A 34 -14.22 15.12 -4.18
C ASP A 34 -14.68 14.51 -2.85
N SER A 35 -13.79 13.82 -2.14
CA SER A 35 -14.10 13.22 -0.83
C SER A 35 -14.30 14.28 0.24
N LYS A 36 -13.49 15.34 0.22
CA LYS A 36 -13.63 16.48 1.15
C LYS A 36 -14.97 17.16 0.97
N ASP A 37 -15.44 17.28 -0.27
CA ASP A 37 -16.75 17.84 -0.60
C ASP A 37 -17.93 16.88 -0.35
N GLY A 38 -17.67 15.71 0.24
CA GLY A 38 -18.71 14.76 0.63
C GLY A 38 -19.20 13.84 -0.50
N ARG A 39 -18.55 13.80 -1.66
CA ARG A 39 -18.92 12.95 -2.78
C ARG A 39 -18.87 11.47 -2.41
N ILE A 40 -19.85 10.69 -2.88
CA ILE A 40 -19.90 9.24 -2.72
C ILE A 40 -19.33 8.58 -3.96
N PHE A 41 -18.34 7.71 -3.76
CA PHE A 41 -17.69 6.95 -4.83
C PHE A 41 -18.35 5.58 -5.00
N LYS A 42 -18.91 5.30 -6.17
CA LYS A 42 -19.62 4.04 -6.45
C LYS A 42 -18.82 3.02 -7.24
N ASN A 43 -17.84 3.46 -8.02
CA ASN A 43 -17.07 2.56 -8.90
C ASN A 43 -15.61 2.99 -8.98
N LEU A 44 -14.80 2.46 -8.06
CA LEU A 44 -13.36 2.71 -8.01
C LEU A 44 -12.53 1.64 -8.75
N MET A 45 -13.13 0.52 -9.14
CA MET A 45 -12.42 -0.59 -9.79
C MET A 45 -11.67 -0.20 -11.06
N PRO A 46 -12.21 0.64 -11.97
CA PRO A 46 -11.46 1.09 -13.14
C PRO A 46 -10.19 1.85 -12.79
N LEU A 47 -10.19 2.64 -11.72
CA LEU A 47 -9.01 3.35 -11.23
C LEU A 47 -8.01 2.39 -10.59
N ILE A 48 -8.48 1.48 -9.74
CA ILE A 48 -7.65 0.44 -9.08
C ILE A 48 -6.95 -0.43 -10.14
N LEU A 49 -7.67 -0.82 -11.18
CA LEU A 49 -7.17 -1.69 -12.26
C LEU A 49 -6.47 -0.92 -13.41
N SER A 50 -6.33 0.40 -13.30
CA SER A 50 -5.62 1.16 -14.32
C SER A 50 -4.15 0.74 -14.38
N GLN A 51 -3.58 0.70 -15.59
CA GLN A 51 -2.17 0.33 -15.78
C GLN A 51 -1.25 1.25 -14.97
N LYS A 52 -1.53 2.54 -14.94
CA LYS A 52 -0.77 3.52 -14.18
C LYS A 52 -0.72 3.18 -12.69
N ASN A 53 -1.88 2.86 -12.10
CA ASN A 53 -1.98 2.51 -10.69
C ASN A 53 -1.24 1.20 -10.36
N ILE A 54 -1.36 0.18 -11.20
CA ILE A 54 -0.69 -1.11 -11.02
C ILE A 54 0.84 -0.94 -11.08
N LEU A 55 1.35 -0.19 -12.06
CA LEU A 55 2.79 0.05 -12.19
C LEU A 55 3.35 0.89 -11.03
N GLN A 56 2.58 1.86 -10.56
CA GLN A 56 2.94 2.63 -9.36
C GLN A 56 2.97 1.75 -8.12
N ALA A 57 1.97 0.89 -7.92
CA ALA A 57 1.92 -0.06 -6.81
C ALA A 57 3.13 -1.00 -6.80
N TYR A 58 3.47 -1.58 -7.96
CA TYR A 58 4.67 -2.39 -8.11
C TYR A 58 5.92 -1.62 -7.72
N ARG A 59 6.09 -0.40 -8.22
CA ARG A 59 7.27 0.42 -7.96
C ARG A 59 7.39 0.83 -6.48
N THR A 60 6.27 1.15 -5.85
CA THR A 60 6.21 1.43 -4.40
C THR A 60 6.61 0.21 -3.59
N MET A 61 6.12 -0.97 -3.97
CA MET A 61 6.47 -2.22 -3.29
C MET A 61 7.93 -2.61 -3.49
N LYS A 62 8.47 -2.47 -4.71
CA LYS A 62 9.87 -2.80 -5.01
C LYS A 62 10.84 -2.06 -4.10
N GLY A 63 10.54 -0.82 -3.73
CA GLY A 63 11.35 -0.03 -2.79
C GLY A 63 11.27 -0.45 -1.33
N ASN A 64 10.38 -1.36 -0.95
CA ASN A 64 10.19 -1.79 0.43
C ASN A 64 11.06 -3.01 0.75
N LYS A 65 11.86 -2.96 1.82
CA LYS A 65 12.69 -4.09 2.28
C LYS A 65 11.90 -5.40 2.48
N GLY A 66 10.64 -5.30 2.90
CA GLY A 66 9.76 -6.45 3.10
C GLY A 66 9.34 -7.16 1.80
N SER A 67 9.54 -6.56 0.62
CA SER A 67 9.15 -7.16 -0.66
C SER A 67 9.96 -8.40 -1.02
N HIS A 68 11.16 -8.54 -0.47
CA HIS A 68 12.03 -9.70 -0.60
C HIS A 68 11.70 -10.83 0.41
N THR A 69 10.74 -10.62 1.30
CA THR A 69 10.31 -11.63 2.25
C THR A 69 9.15 -12.42 1.66
N PRO A 70 9.30 -13.74 1.39
CA PRO A 70 8.26 -14.54 0.76
C PRO A 70 7.08 -14.79 1.71
N GLY A 71 5.87 -14.97 1.14
CA GLY A 71 4.70 -15.49 1.82
C GLY A 71 4.73 -17.02 1.99
N THR A 72 3.57 -17.64 1.91
CA THR A 72 3.42 -19.12 1.90
C THR A 72 3.75 -19.74 0.55
N ASP A 73 3.67 -18.95 -0.54
CA ASP A 73 3.94 -19.35 -1.92
C ASP A 73 5.42 -19.29 -2.31
N ALA A 74 6.29 -18.89 -1.38
CA ALA A 74 7.73 -18.69 -1.58
C ALA A 74 8.09 -17.63 -2.66
N LEU A 75 7.10 -16.88 -3.19
CA LEU A 75 7.33 -15.84 -4.19
C LEU A 75 7.71 -14.50 -3.54
N THR A 76 8.55 -13.74 -4.25
CA THR A 76 9.05 -12.43 -3.83
C THR A 76 8.86 -11.40 -4.95
N ILE A 77 9.33 -10.19 -4.75
CA ILE A 77 9.23 -9.12 -5.75
C ILE A 77 10.03 -9.43 -7.02
N GLU A 78 11.12 -10.20 -6.92
CA GLU A 78 11.94 -10.60 -8.07
C GLU A 78 11.15 -11.42 -9.09
N ASN A 79 10.21 -12.26 -8.62
CA ASN A 79 9.34 -13.04 -9.50
C ASN A 79 8.40 -12.14 -10.33
N ILE A 80 7.98 -11.01 -9.75
CA ILE A 80 7.16 -10.00 -10.44
C ILE A 80 8.04 -9.14 -11.35
N GLU A 81 9.26 -8.81 -10.93
CA GLU A 81 10.21 -8.01 -11.70
C GLU A 81 10.60 -8.66 -13.03
N ALA A 82 10.63 -9.98 -13.09
CA ALA A 82 10.90 -10.74 -14.30
C ALA A 82 9.78 -10.65 -15.36
N MET A 83 8.63 -10.08 -15.01
CA MET A 83 7.48 -9.98 -15.91
C MET A 83 7.50 -8.68 -16.72
N GLU A 84 6.96 -8.73 -17.93
CA GLU A 84 6.64 -7.53 -18.71
C GLU A 84 5.48 -6.74 -18.08
N ALA A 85 5.51 -5.42 -18.23
CA ALA A 85 4.48 -4.52 -17.68
C ALA A 85 3.04 -4.89 -18.12
N LYS A 86 2.87 -5.31 -19.37
CA LYS A 86 1.56 -5.75 -19.90
C LYS A 86 1.10 -7.05 -19.24
N ALA A 87 2.00 -8.02 -19.07
CA ALA A 87 1.72 -9.28 -18.41
C ALA A 87 1.36 -9.08 -16.94
N LEU A 88 2.11 -8.22 -16.23
CA LEU A 88 1.81 -7.83 -14.85
C LEU A 88 0.39 -7.26 -14.70
N CYS A 89 0.03 -6.29 -15.57
CA CYS A 89 -1.29 -5.68 -15.53
C CYS A 89 -2.41 -6.70 -15.81
N THR A 90 -2.18 -7.61 -16.75
CA THR A 90 -3.15 -8.68 -17.08
C THR A 90 -3.33 -9.63 -15.90
N GLU A 91 -2.24 -10.02 -15.25
CA GLU A 91 -2.30 -10.93 -14.10
C GLU A 91 -2.99 -10.31 -12.88
N VAL A 92 -2.73 -9.03 -12.58
CA VAL A 92 -3.43 -8.30 -11.50
C VAL A 92 -4.94 -8.23 -11.80
N LYS A 93 -5.32 -7.90 -13.03
CA LYS A 93 -6.74 -7.86 -13.44
C LYS A 93 -7.41 -9.22 -13.33
N ARG A 94 -6.74 -10.29 -13.75
CA ARG A 94 -7.24 -11.65 -13.65
C ARG A 94 -7.47 -12.07 -12.19
N ARG A 95 -6.50 -11.77 -11.32
CA ARG A 95 -6.61 -12.09 -9.88
C ARG A 95 -7.71 -11.31 -9.19
N LEU A 96 -7.85 -10.02 -9.49
CA LEU A 96 -8.91 -9.18 -8.89
C LEU A 96 -10.30 -9.54 -9.39
N GLY A 97 -10.45 -10.09 -10.62
CA GLY A 97 -11.74 -10.52 -11.18
C GLY A 97 -12.41 -11.66 -10.38
N ASN A 98 -11.61 -12.52 -9.73
CA ASN A 98 -12.07 -13.56 -8.81
C ASN A 98 -11.06 -13.66 -7.67
N TYR A 99 -11.03 -12.65 -6.81
CA TYR A 99 -10.01 -12.55 -5.77
C TYR A 99 -10.24 -13.55 -4.65
N GLN A 100 -9.26 -14.42 -4.47
CA GLN A 100 -9.17 -15.33 -3.33
C GLN A 100 -7.82 -15.08 -2.63
N PRO A 101 -7.84 -14.57 -1.40
CA PRO A 101 -6.61 -14.30 -0.66
C PRO A 101 -5.87 -15.58 -0.33
N SER A 102 -4.57 -15.55 -0.48
CA SER A 102 -3.70 -16.67 -0.08
C SER A 102 -3.52 -16.71 1.44
N PRO A 103 -3.27 -17.88 2.03
CA PRO A 103 -2.91 -17.97 3.44
C PRO A 103 -1.68 -17.11 3.77
N VAL A 104 -1.67 -16.49 4.94
CA VAL A 104 -0.53 -15.71 5.40
C VAL A 104 0.50 -16.59 6.11
N ARG A 105 1.79 -16.33 5.87
CA ARG A 105 2.86 -16.98 6.62
C ARG A 105 3.02 -16.32 7.98
N ARG A 106 2.82 -17.08 9.06
CA ARG A 106 2.97 -16.57 10.42
C ARG A 106 4.43 -16.55 10.85
N LYS A 107 4.86 -15.44 11.44
CA LYS A 107 6.19 -15.26 12.05
C LYS A 107 6.04 -14.61 13.43
N GLU A 108 6.70 -15.15 14.43
CA GLU A 108 6.75 -14.56 15.75
C GLU A 108 7.86 -13.49 15.83
N ILE A 109 7.51 -12.32 16.32
CA ILE A 109 8.45 -11.20 16.51
C ILE A 109 8.63 -10.98 18.00
N PRO A 110 9.88 -10.99 18.51
CA PRO A 110 10.14 -10.70 19.92
C PRO A 110 9.83 -9.22 20.23
N LYS A 111 9.23 -9.00 21.39
CA LYS A 111 9.02 -7.66 21.97
C LYS A 111 10.12 -7.35 22.99
N PRO A 112 10.38 -6.06 23.29
CA PRO A 112 11.38 -5.66 24.29
C PRO A 112 11.11 -6.22 25.70
N ASN A 113 9.86 -6.57 26.00
CA ASN A 113 9.45 -7.16 27.30
C ASN A 113 9.56 -8.69 27.36
N GLY A 114 10.28 -9.33 26.44
CA GLY A 114 10.48 -10.79 26.37
C GLY A 114 9.29 -11.59 25.83
N LYS A 115 8.14 -10.95 25.55
CA LYS A 115 7.00 -11.60 24.89
C LYS A 115 7.18 -11.60 23.37
N THR A 116 6.44 -12.44 22.67
CA THR A 116 6.36 -12.42 21.20
C THR A 116 5.04 -11.83 20.73
N ARG A 117 5.02 -11.35 19.47
CA ARG A 117 3.78 -11.02 18.77
C ARG A 117 3.75 -11.75 17.43
N PRO A 118 2.62 -12.33 17.05
CA PRO A 118 2.48 -12.91 15.73
C PRO A 118 2.42 -11.83 14.65
N LEU A 119 3.12 -12.06 13.55
CA LEU A 119 3.05 -11.25 12.32
C LEU A 119 2.60 -12.17 11.18
N GLY A 120 1.53 -11.79 10.48
CA GLY A 120 1.12 -12.43 9.24
C GLY A 120 1.84 -11.78 8.05
N ILE A 121 2.54 -12.58 7.25
CA ILE A 121 3.21 -12.15 6.03
C ILE A 121 2.38 -12.64 4.85
N PRO A 122 1.65 -11.75 4.13
CA PRO A 122 0.87 -12.13 2.96
C PRO A 122 1.78 -12.49 1.78
N CYS A 123 1.26 -13.24 0.82
CA CYS A 123 1.92 -13.51 -0.45
C CYS A 123 2.17 -12.23 -1.24
N ILE A 124 3.19 -12.22 -2.10
CA ILE A 124 3.61 -11.01 -2.80
C ILE A 124 2.50 -10.45 -3.71
N TRP A 125 1.72 -11.32 -4.34
CA TRP A 125 0.58 -10.91 -5.17
C TRP A 125 -0.54 -10.25 -4.37
N ASP A 126 -0.85 -10.78 -3.18
CA ASP A 126 -1.86 -10.18 -2.30
C ASP A 126 -1.42 -8.79 -1.82
N ARG A 127 -0.11 -8.64 -1.51
CA ARG A 127 0.46 -7.33 -1.17
C ARG A 127 0.37 -6.33 -2.32
N LEU A 128 0.60 -6.78 -3.56
CA LEU A 128 0.48 -5.92 -4.74
C LEU A 128 -0.97 -5.46 -4.96
N ILE A 129 -1.92 -6.37 -4.81
CA ILE A 129 -3.35 -6.06 -4.90
C ILE A 129 -3.76 -5.07 -3.79
N GLN A 130 -3.34 -5.34 -2.56
CA GLN A 130 -3.59 -4.43 -1.44
C GLN A 130 -3.01 -3.04 -1.69
N GLN A 131 -1.80 -2.95 -2.26
CA GLN A 131 -1.18 -1.68 -2.61
C GLN A 131 -1.95 -0.94 -3.72
N CYS A 132 -2.46 -1.65 -4.74
CA CYS A 132 -3.31 -1.05 -5.77
C CYS A 132 -4.59 -0.44 -5.21
N ILE A 133 -5.21 -1.13 -4.24
CA ILE A 133 -6.43 -0.66 -3.56
C ILE A 133 -6.10 0.52 -2.65
N LEU A 134 -5.04 0.39 -1.84
CA LEU A 134 -4.62 1.40 -0.87
C LEU A 134 -4.38 2.76 -1.54
N GLN A 135 -3.66 2.80 -2.66
CA GLN A 135 -3.34 4.04 -3.36
C GLN A 135 -4.57 4.87 -3.77
N ILE A 136 -5.66 4.19 -4.09
CA ILE A 136 -6.92 4.85 -4.49
C ILE A 136 -7.78 5.20 -3.26
N LEU A 137 -7.77 4.37 -2.22
CA LEU A 137 -8.57 4.61 -1.01
C LEU A 137 -7.91 5.62 -0.07
N GLU A 138 -6.58 5.67 0.00
CA GLU A 138 -5.83 6.55 0.90
C GLU A 138 -6.28 8.01 0.79
N PRO A 139 -6.29 8.68 -0.40
CA PRO A 139 -6.72 10.06 -0.50
C PRO A 139 -8.20 10.27 -0.15
N ILE A 140 -9.06 9.29 -0.44
CA ILE A 140 -10.49 9.35 -0.10
C ILE A 140 -10.69 9.32 1.42
N CYS A 141 -9.97 8.44 2.10
CA CYS A 141 -10.06 8.28 3.56
C CYS A 141 -9.39 9.45 4.30
N GLU A 142 -8.21 9.88 3.86
CA GLU A 142 -7.48 10.99 4.50
C GLU A 142 -8.28 12.29 4.49
N ALA A 143 -9.04 12.56 3.44
CA ALA A 143 -9.91 13.74 3.36
C ALA A 143 -10.99 13.77 4.46
N LYS A 144 -11.33 12.62 5.05
CA LYS A 144 -12.35 12.47 6.09
C LYS A 144 -11.79 12.27 7.49
N PHE A 145 -10.49 11.97 7.60
CA PHE A 145 -9.86 11.86 8.91
C PHE A 145 -9.70 13.24 9.54
N SER A 146 -10.28 13.43 10.73
CA SER A 146 -10.02 14.63 11.51
C SER A 146 -8.66 14.53 12.21
N ALA A 147 -8.00 15.68 12.42
CA ALA A 147 -6.74 15.74 13.18
C ALA A 147 -6.87 15.13 14.59
N VAL A 148 -8.08 15.12 15.15
CA VAL A 148 -8.42 14.52 16.46
C VAL A 148 -8.37 13.00 16.44
N SER A 149 -8.61 12.35 15.29
CA SER A 149 -8.54 10.88 15.16
C SER A 149 -7.16 10.31 15.46
N TYR A 150 -6.10 11.04 15.12
CA TYR A 150 -4.71 10.60 15.41
C TYR A 150 -4.36 10.70 16.89
N THR A 151 -4.90 11.68 17.60
CA THR A 151 -4.69 11.84 19.05
C THR A 151 -5.51 10.84 19.86
N HIS A 152 -6.70 10.43 19.38
CA HIS A 152 -7.54 9.45 20.07
C HIS A 152 -7.00 8.01 20.01
N LEU A 153 -6.25 7.66 18.97
CA LEU A 153 -5.60 6.34 18.87
C LEU A 153 -4.36 6.22 19.76
N THR A 154 -3.80 7.33 20.24
CA THR A 154 -2.62 7.34 21.13
C THR A 154 -2.99 7.48 22.60
N LEU A 155 -4.11 8.07 22.94
CA LEU A 155 -4.54 8.29 24.34
C LEU A 155 -4.78 6.99 25.13
N PRO A 156 -5.45 5.95 24.61
CA PRO A 156 -5.62 4.69 25.34
C PRO A 156 -4.32 3.92 25.56
N THR A 157 -3.29 4.16 24.74
CA THR A 157 -2.01 3.47 24.85
C THR A 157 -1.11 4.11 25.91
N ILE A 158 -1.35 5.35 26.29
CA ILE A 158 -0.59 6.07 27.31
C ILE A 158 -1.17 5.83 28.72
N LEU A 159 -2.46 5.46 28.81
CA LEU A 159 -3.17 5.23 30.08
C LEU A 159 -3.18 3.74 30.52
N LEU A 160 -2.60 2.83 29.74
CA LEU A 160 -2.39 1.42 30.06
C LEU A 160 -0.89 1.09 30.13
#